data_0b323e609444520c65e72523e80c48c2
#
_entry.id   0b323e609444520c65e72523e80c48c2
#
_cell.length_a   1.000
_cell.length_b   1.000
_cell.length_c   1.000
_cell.angle_alpha   90.00
_cell.angle_beta   90.00
_cell.angle_gamma   90.00
#
_symmetry.space_group_name_H-M   'P 1'
#
loop_
_entity.id
_entity.type
_entity.pdbx_description
1 polymer ?
#
loop_
_entity_poly.entity_id
_entity_poly.type
_entity_poly.pdbx_seq_one_letter_code
_entity_poly.pdbx_strand_id
1 'polypeptide(L)'
;MRIISGSHKGRRLRVPKNLPVRPTTDRSKEALFNILQNQYEWSEIKTLDLFSGTGNISYEFASRGVSSVTAVDQNRFCTAFISKSSKELELEIQVIQSDVFKFTKDCSLEFDLIFADPPYDIGEEKYFELIELIFKTIILNSTGSLIIEHSGKLKFEKHPNWRNSRNYGSNTFSFFER
;
A
#
# COMPACT_ATOMS: atom_id res chain seq x y z
N MET A 1 -4.87 15.19 -3.00
CA MET A 1 -4.03 14.29 -2.19
C MET A 1 -2.96 15.10 -1.48
N ARG A 2 -2.63 14.82 -0.22
CA ARG A 2 -1.66 15.57 0.58
C ARG A 2 -0.71 14.60 1.30
N ILE A 3 0.57 14.89 1.35
CA ILE A 3 1.56 14.16 2.16
C ILE A 3 1.44 14.67 3.61
N ILE A 4 1.31 13.76 4.57
CA ILE A 4 0.99 14.08 5.97
C ILE A 4 2.25 14.37 6.79
N SER A 5 3.33 13.60 6.55
CA SER A 5 4.55 13.68 7.36
C SER A 5 5.81 13.49 6.53
N GLY A 6 6.98 13.57 7.18
CA GLY A 6 8.29 13.37 6.55
C GLY A 6 8.82 14.62 5.84
N SER A 7 9.80 14.41 4.96
CA SER A 7 10.52 15.47 4.24
C SER A 7 9.62 16.35 3.36
N HIS A 8 8.48 15.82 2.92
CA HIS A 8 7.53 16.50 2.04
C HIS A 8 6.19 16.82 2.73
N LYS A 9 6.18 16.89 4.07
CA LYS A 9 4.98 17.23 4.86
C LYS A 9 4.25 18.45 4.33
N GLY A 10 2.93 18.32 4.14
CA GLY A 10 2.05 19.41 3.69
C GLY A 10 2.00 19.60 2.17
N ARG A 11 2.88 18.95 1.39
CA ARG A 11 2.82 18.99 -0.08
C ARG A 11 1.49 18.42 -0.59
N ARG A 12 0.89 19.15 -1.53
CA ARG A 12 -0.36 18.76 -2.20
C ARG A 12 -0.09 18.38 -3.63
N LEU A 13 -0.49 17.18 -4.01
CA LEU A 13 -0.47 16.68 -5.38
C LEU A 13 -1.86 16.85 -6.00
N ARG A 14 -1.90 17.44 -7.19
CA ARG A 14 -3.15 17.59 -7.97
C ARG A 14 -3.36 16.36 -8.81
N VAL A 15 -4.22 15.46 -8.31
CA VAL A 15 -4.61 14.26 -9.04
C VAL A 15 -5.53 14.65 -10.21
N PRO A 16 -5.26 14.18 -11.44
CA PRO A 16 -6.16 14.37 -12.57
C PRO A 16 -7.55 13.78 -12.30
N LYS A 17 -8.61 14.52 -12.64
CA LYS A 17 -10.01 14.14 -12.36
C LYS A 17 -10.48 12.89 -13.11
N ASN A 18 -9.79 12.53 -14.18
CA ASN A 18 -10.12 11.40 -15.05
C ASN A 18 -9.49 10.07 -14.59
N LEU A 19 -8.74 10.06 -13.48
CA LEU A 19 -8.21 8.81 -12.93
C LEU A 19 -9.28 8.10 -12.11
N PRO A 20 -9.53 6.79 -12.36
CA PRO A 20 -10.54 5.99 -11.67
C PRO A 20 -10.04 5.55 -10.28
N VAL A 21 -9.74 6.51 -9.41
CA VAL A 21 -9.17 6.21 -8.08
C VAL A 21 -10.06 6.82 -7.00
N ARG A 22 -10.25 6.08 -5.93
CA ARG A 22 -10.83 6.57 -4.68
C ARG A 22 -9.68 6.91 -3.74
N PRO A 23 -9.52 8.18 -3.33
CA PRO A 23 -8.44 8.51 -2.41
C PRO A 23 -8.73 7.95 -1.01
N THR A 24 -7.78 7.25 -0.42
CA THR A 24 -7.72 7.05 1.03
C THR A 24 -7.73 8.41 1.71
N THR A 25 -8.61 8.62 2.67
CA THR A 25 -8.73 9.93 3.31
C THR A 25 -7.45 10.28 4.09
N ASP A 26 -7.15 11.58 4.19
CA ASP A 26 -6.00 12.05 4.99
C ASP A 26 -6.07 11.50 6.43
N ARG A 27 -7.28 11.44 7.02
CA ARG A 27 -7.49 10.91 8.38
C ARG A 27 -7.17 9.43 8.50
N SER A 28 -7.65 8.60 7.57
CA SER A 28 -7.38 7.16 7.57
C SER A 28 -5.89 6.88 7.38
N LYS A 29 -5.26 7.61 6.44
CA LYS A 29 -3.82 7.52 6.20
C LYS A 29 -3.01 7.92 7.44
N GLU A 30 -3.31 9.05 8.06
CA GLU A 30 -2.65 9.51 9.28
C GLU A 30 -2.76 8.46 10.40
N ALA A 31 -3.95 7.89 10.60
CA ALA A 31 -4.17 6.86 11.61
C ALA A 31 -3.37 5.58 11.33
N LEU A 32 -3.30 5.14 10.06
CA LEU A 32 -2.48 4.01 9.64
C LEU A 32 -1.01 4.26 9.98
N PHE A 33 -0.46 5.38 9.53
CA PHE A 33 0.95 5.69 9.74
C PHE A 33 1.32 5.97 11.20
N ASN A 34 0.38 6.41 12.04
CA ASN A 34 0.57 6.52 13.49
C ASN A 34 0.73 5.15 14.17
N ILE A 35 0.10 4.09 13.62
CA ILE A 35 0.34 2.72 14.09
C ILE A 35 1.73 2.25 13.65
N LEU A 36 2.04 2.40 12.37
CA LEU A 36 3.25 1.85 11.75
C LEU A 36 4.54 2.49 12.27
N GLN A 37 4.53 3.80 12.57
CA GLN A 37 5.72 4.50 13.09
C GLN A 37 6.22 3.99 14.45
N ASN A 38 5.38 3.26 15.20
CA ASN A 38 5.78 2.63 16.45
C ASN A 38 6.31 1.20 16.27
N GLN A 39 6.21 0.67 15.06
CA GLN A 39 6.59 -0.71 14.72
C GLN A 39 7.84 -0.79 13.86
N TYR A 40 8.11 0.25 13.07
CA TYR A 40 9.17 0.25 12.06
C TYR A 40 10.10 1.46 12.16
N GLU A 41 11.40 1.20 12.00
CA GLU A 41 12.37 2.22 11.63
C GLU A 41 12.35 2.36 10.11
N TRP A 42 11.85 3.50 9.62
CA TRP A 42 11.56 3.70 8.20
C TRP A 42 12.78 3.51 7.28
N SER A 43 13.95 3.93 7.73
CA SER A 43 15.19 3.83 6.96
C SER A 43 15.69 2.39 6.78
N GLU A 44 15.17 1.44 7.53
CA GLU A 44 15.61 0.05 7.53
C GLU A 44 14.70 -0.89 6.75
N ILE A 45 13.50 -0.43 6.36
CA ILE A 45 12.48 -1.28 5.73
C ILE A 45 12.31 -1.02 4.23
N LYS A 46 11.88 -2.07 3.53
CA LYS A 46 11.41 -2.05 2.14
C LYS A 46 9.91 -2.21 2.12
N THR A 47 9.23 -1.34 1.40
CA THR A 47 7.76 -1.36 1.32
C THR A 47 7.25 -1.60 -0.08
N LEU A 48 6.12 -2.29 -0.17
CA LEU A 48 5.38 -2.55 -1.39
C LEU A 48 3.96 -2.02 -1.27
N ASP A 49 3.56 -1.19 -2.22
CA ASP A 49 2.23 -0.62 -2.34
C ASP A 49 1.53 -1.26 -3.54
N LEU A 50 0.64 -2.20 -3.28
CA LEU A 50 -0.15 -2.95 -4.28
C LEU A 50 -1.49 -2.25 -4.52
N PHE A 51 -1.92 -2.18 -5.78
CA PHE A 51 -3.05 -1.36 -6.21
C PHE A 51 -2.81 0.12 -5.88
N SER A 52 -1.59 0.59 -6.13
CA SER A 52 -1.10 1.89 -5.63
C SER A 52 -1.89 3.10 -6.15
N GLY A 53 -2.71 2.93 -7.19
CA GLY A 53 -3.54 4.00 -7.75
C GLY A 53 -2.69 5.23 -8.09
N THR A 54 -3.00 6.34 -7.44
CA THR A 54 -2.21 7.58 -7.61
C THR A 54 -1.02 7.70 -6.67
N GLY A 55 -0.66 6.66 -5.93
CA GLY A 55 0.52 6.61 -5.07
C GLY A 55 0.37 7.28 -3.71
N ASN A 56 -0.86 7.45 -3.21
CA ASN A 56 -1.10 8.16 -1.94
C ASN A 56 -0.33 7.57 -0.75
N ILE A 57 -0.20 6.25 -0.69
CA ILE A 57 0.55 5.52 0.34
C ILE A 57 2.04 5.50 -0.01
N SER A 58 2.40 5.27 -1.27
CA SER A 58 3.79 5.28 -1.74
C SER A 58 4.51 6.59 -1.43
N TYR A 59 3.88 7.76 -1.69
CA TYR A 59 4.49 9.06 -1.36
C TYR A 59 4.66 9.25 0.15
N GLU A 60 3.73 8.75 0.94
CA GLU A 60 3.83 8.85 2.40
C GLU A 60 5.01 8.04 2.93
N PHE A 61 5.21 6.79 2.44
CA PHE A 61 6.38 5.98 2.75
C PHE A 61 7.68 6.68 2.35
N ALA A 62 7.79 7.12 1.10
CA ALA A 62 8.99 7.78 0.59
C ALA A 62 9.30 9.08 1.37
N SER A 63 8.29 9.90 1.67
CA SER A 63 8.43 11.14 2.44
C SER A 63 8.91 10.90 3.88
N ARG A 64 8.58 9.75 4.47
CA ARG A 64 9.01 9.33 5.81
C ARG A 64 10.40 8.71 5.84
N GLY A 65 11.04 8.52 4.68
CA GLY A 65 12.41 8.04 4.58
C GLY A 65 12.52 6.51 4.55
N VAL A 66 11.48 5.81 4.06
CA VAL A 66 11.57 4.36 3.79
C VAL A 66 12.72 4.07 2.82
N SER A 67 13.55 3.08 3.13
CA SER A 67 14.76 2.77 2.37
C SER A 67 14.51 2.37 0.91
N SER A 68 13.37 1.71 0.66
CA SER A 68 12.94 1.32 -0.69
C SER A 68 11.42 1.26 -0.76
N VAL A 69 10.83 1.99 -1.71
CA VAL A 69 9.38 2.00 -1.95
C VAL A 69 9.11 1.49 -3.36
N THR A 70 8.33 0.42 -3.47
CA THR A 70 7.84 -0.11 -4.74
C THR A 70 6.34 0.09 -4.84
N ALA A 71 5.86 0.69 -5.93
CA ALA A 71 4.45 0.92 -6.23
C ALA A 71 4.04 0.10 -7.45
N VAL A 72 2.98 -0.70 -7.31
CA VAL A 72 2.48 -1.56 -8.38
C VAL A 72 1.01 -1.23 -8.68
N ASP A 73 0.70 -0.96 -9.93
CA ASP A 73 -0.66 -0.78 -10.43
C ASP A 73 -0.76 -1.23 -11.88
N GLN A 74 -1.90 -1.78 -12.28
CA GLN A 74 -2.13 -2.16 -13.67
C GLN A 74 -2.45 -0.96 -14.58
N ASN A 75 -2.94 0.14 -14.01
CA ASN A 75 -3.38 1.31 -14.76
C ASN A 75 -2.19 2.18 -15.15
N ARG A 76 -1.88 2.23 -16.47
CA ARG A 76 -0.77 3.01 -17.02
C ARG A 76 -0.81 4.52 -16.68
N PHE A 77 -2.01 5.08 -16.52
CA PHE A 77 -2.13 6.50 -16.19
C PHE A 77 -1.82 6.77 -14.73
N CYS A 78 -2.14 5.83 -13.84
CA CYS A 78 -1.76 5.87 -12.44
C CYS A 78 -0.25 5.76 -12.28
N THR A 79 0.37 4.76 -12.90
CA THR A 79 1.82 4.56 -12.84
C THR A 79 2.60 5.71 -13.47
N ALA A 80 2.13 6.25 -14.61
CA ALA A 80 2.73 7.44 -15.22
C ALA A 80 2.61 8.68 -14.30
N PHE A 81 1.47 8.84 -13.60
CA PHE A 81 1.29 9.93 -12.64
C PHE A 81 2.26 9.78 -11.46
N ILE A 82 2.42 8.58 -10.89
CA ILE A 82 3.37 8.34 -9.79
C ILE A 82 4.78 8.65 -10.27
N SER A 83 5.21 8.09 -11.41
CA SER A 83 6.56 8.28 -11.95
C SER A 83 6.89 9.75 -12.22
N LYS A 84 5.92 10.53 -12.72
CA LYS A 84 6.10 11.97 -12.94
C LYS A 84 6.22 12.72 -11.62
N SER A 85 5.26 12.51 -10.72
CA SER A 85 5.18 13.27 -9.48
C SER A 85 6.31 12.92 -8.51
N SER A 86 6.77 11.67 -8.47
CA SER A 86 7.92 11.28 -7.65
C SER A 86 9.20 11.98 -8.11
N LYS A 87 9.42 12.11 -9.43
CA LYS A 87 10.55 12.87 -9.98
C LYS A 87 10.47 14.35 -9.64
N GLU A 88 9.28 14.97 -9.77
CA GLU A 88 9.07 16.39 -9.42
C GLU A 88 9.28 16.67 -7.92
N LEU A 89 9.08 15.67 -7.07
CA LEU A 89 9.28 15.75 -5.63
C LEU A 89 10.65 15.22 -5.18
N GLU A 90 11.49 14.73 -6.10
CA GLU A 90 12.77 14.09 -5.77
C GLU A 90 12.62 12.93 -4.76
N LEU A 91 11.48 12.21 -4.87
CA LEU A 91 11.19 11.01 -4.09
C LEU A 91 11.54 9.75 -4.89
N GLU A 92 12.31 8.85 -4.30
CA GLU A 92 12.66 7.58 -4.91
C GLU A 92 11.54 6.56 -4.71
N ILE A 93 10.77 6.32 -5.78
CA ILE A 93 9.71 5.30 -5.83
C ILE A 93 9.91 4.46 -7.08
N GLN A 94 10.12 3.16 -6.92
CA GLN A 94 10.13 2.22 -8.02
C GLN A 94 8.68 1.96 -8.47
N VAL A 95 8.33 2.38 -9.68
CA VAL A 95 6.96 2.24 -10.20
C VAL A 95 6.91 1.13 -11.23
N ILE A 96 6.03 0.17 -11.02
CA ILE A 96 5.86 -1.02 -11.86
C ILE A 96 4.43 -1.07 -12.38
N GLN A 97 4.28 -1.06 -13.71
CA GLN A 97 2.98 -1.33 -14.33
C GLN A 97 2.80 -2.83 -14.50
N SER A 98 1.93 -3.42 -13.70
CA SER A 98 1.61 -4.86 -13.75
C SER A 98 0.26 -5.14 -13.13
N ASP A 99 -0.37 -6.24 -13.55
CA ASP A 99 -1.38 -6.89 -12.73
C ASP A 99 -0.77 -7.32 -11.40
N VAL A 100 -1.48 -7.05 -10.29
CA VAL A 100 -0.97 -7.27 -8.93
C VAL A 100 -0.76 -8.76 -8.64
N PHE A 101 -1.68 -9.63 -9.06
CA PHE A 101 -1.56 -11.08 -8.83
C PHE A 101 -0.38 -11.67 -9.59
N LYS A 102 -0.21 -11.25 -10.85
CA LYS A 102 0.94 -11.63 -11.66
C LYS A 102 2.24 -11.16 -11.03
N PHE A 103 2.32 -9.88 -10.64
CA PHE A 103 3.51 -9.32 -9.99
C PHE A 103 3.84 -10.09 -8.71
N THR A 104 2.87 -10.32 -7.83
CA THR A 104 3.07 -11.02 -6.55
C THR A 104 3.58 -12.46 -6.76
N LYS A 105 3.10 -13.14 -7.82
CA LYS A 105 3.54 -14.49 -8.16
C LYS A 105 4.97 -14.54 -8.70
N ASP A 106 5.36 -13.57 -9.53
CA ASP A 106 6.60 -13.58 -10.29
C ASP A 106 7.74 -12.81 -9.59
N CYS A 107 7.43 -12.05 -8.52
CA CYS A 107 8.37 -11.21 -7.80
C CYS A 107 9.35 -12.06 -6.97
N SER A 108 10.65 -11.80 -7.16
CA SER A 108 11.74 -12.41 -6.39
C SER A 108 12.30 -11.51 -5.28
N LEU A 109 11.73 -10.32 -5.10
CA LEU A 109 12.13 -9.39 -4.04
C LEU A 109 11.34 -9.69 -2.76
N GLU A 110 11.96 -9.38 -1.61
CA GLU A 110 11.34 -9.47 -0.30
C GLU A 110 11.06 -8.05 0.24
N PHE A 111 9.92 -7.90 0.90
CA PHE A 111 9.48 -6.66 1.52
C PHE A 111 9.14 -6.88 3.00
N ASP A 112 9.40 -5.87 3.81
CA ASP A 112 9.11 -5.87 5.25
C ASP A 112 7.68 -5.48 5.53
N LEU A 113 7.12 -4.63 4.68
CA LEU A 113 5.75 -4.15 4.79
C LEU A 113 5.10 -4.08 3.42
N ILE A 114 3.98 -4.79 3.27
CA ILE A 114 3.13 -4.77 2.08
C ILE A 114 1.82 -4.09 2.44
N PHE A 115 1.45 -3.07 1.69
CA PHE A 115 0.12 -2.46 1.73
C PHE A 115 -0.64 -2.80 0.46
N ALA A 116 -1.93 -3.12 0.59
CA ALA A 116 -2.80 -3.37 -0.55
C ALA A 116 -4.17 -2.70 -0.36
N ASP A 117 -4.62 -1.93 -1.36
CA ASP A 117 -5.96 -1.33 -1.44
C ASP A 117 -6.69 -1.82 -2.71
N PRO A 118 -7.14 -3.09 -2.74
CA PRO A 118 -7.84 -3.62 -3.89
C PRO A 118 -9.14 -2.86 -4.15
N PRO A 119 -9.60 -2.74 -5.43
CA PRO A 119 -10.91 -2.19 -5.74
C PRO A 119 -12.01 -2.95 -4.98
N TYR A 120 -13.00 -2.24 -4.43
CA TYR A 120 -14.05 -2.86 -3.61
C TYR A 120 -14.94 -3.87 -4.35
N ASP A 121 -14.97 -3.81 -5.66
CA ASP A 121 -15.68 -4.71 -6.55
C ASP A 121 -14.87 -5.91 -7.02
N ILE A 122 -13.64 -6.07 -6.53
CA ILE A 122 -12.77 -7.20 -6.90
C ILE A 122 -13.34 -8.55 -6.45
N GLY A 123 -14.25 -8.54 -5.46
CA GLY A 123 -14.85 -9.75 -4.89
C GLY A 123 -14.05 -10.33 -3.71
N GLU A 124 -14.78 -10.89 -2.74
CA GLU A 124 -14.20 -11.44 -1.49
C GLU A 124 -13.14 -12.51 -1.75
N GLU A 125 -13.41 -13.42 -2.71
CA GLU A 125 -12.49 -14.50 -3.07
C GLU A 125 -11.11 -13.98 -3.49
N LYS A 126 -11.06 -12.85 -4.19
CA LYS A 126 -9.80 -12.23 -4.64
C LYS A 126 -8.99 -11.63 -3.50
N TYR A 127 -9.63 -11.15 -2.44
CA TYR A 127 -8.91 -10.75 -1.23
C TYR A 127 -8.20 -11.94 -0.58
N PHE A 128 -8.89 -13.07 -0.43
CA PHE A 128 -8.29 -14.28 0.13
C PHE A 128 -7.21 -14.84 -0.80
N GLU A 129 -7.43 -14.87 -2.11
CA GLU A 129 -6.42 -15.29 -3.09
C GLU A 129 -5.14 -14.45 -2.97
N LEU A 130 -5.27 -13.12 -2.84
CA LEU A 130 -4.12 -12.23 -2.69
C LEU A 130 -3.36 -12.51 -1.39
N ILE A 131 -4.07 -12.65 -0.27
CA ILE A 131 -3.46 -12.94 1.03
C ILE A 131 -2.70 -14.26 0.96
N GLU A 132 -3.34 -15.32 0.49
CA GLU A 132 -2.72 -16.64 0.35
C GLU A 132 -1.49 -16.60 -0.56
N LEU A 133 -1.56 -15.87 -1.68
CA LEU A 133 -0.45 -15.72 -2.60
C LEU A 133 0.74 -15.02 -1.94
N ILE A 134 0.52 -13.94 -1.20
CA ILE A 134 1.57 -13.20 -0.50
C ILE A 134 2.24 -14.11 0.56
N PHE A 135 1.47 -14.88 1.32
CA PHE A 135 2.03 -15.76 2.36
C PHE A 135 2.67 -17.05 1.82
N LYS A 136 2.33 -17.48 0.60
CA LYS A 136 2.94 -18.65 -0.07
C LYS A 136 4.22 -18.31 -0.83
N THR A 137 4.45 -17.05 -1.17
CA THR A 137 5.64 -16.60 -1.89
C THR A 137 6.68 -16.01 -0.94
N ILE A 138 7.83 -15.67 -1.48
CA ILE A 138 8.92 -15.02 -0.72
C ILE A 138 8.73 -13.50 -0.61
N ILE A 139 7.70 -12.93 -1.23
CA ILE A 139 7.51 -11.48 -1.36
C ILE A 139 7.36 -10.77 0.00
N LEU A 140 6.81 -11.44 1.00
CA LEU A 140 6.76 -10.96 2.38
C LEU A 140 7.84 -11.66 3.19
N ASN A 141 8.75 -10.92 3.81
CA ASN A 141 9.80 -11.51 4.64
C ASN A 141 9.23 -12.22 5.89
N SER A 142 10.06 -12.97 6.60
CA SER A 142 9.63 -13.83 7.72
C SER A 142 9.07 -13.04 8.92
N THR A 143 9.42 -11.77 9.07
CA THR A 143 8.96 -10.86 10.13
C THR A 143 8.09 -9.73 9.57
N GLY A 144 7.72 -9.84 8.29
CA GLY A 144 6.99 -8.80 7.58
C GLY A 144 5.50 -8.79 7.91
N SER A 145 4.88 -7.65 7.62
CA SER A 145 3.44 -7.45 7.77
C SER A 145 2.76 -7.12 6.44
N LEU A 146 1.56 -7.66 6.28
CA LEU A 146 0.64 -7.28 5.22
C LEU A 146 -0.51 -6.47 5.82
N ILE A 147 -0.83 -5.35 5.17
CA ILE A 147 -2.00 -4.53 5.52
C ILE A 147 -2.92 -4.47 4.32
N ILE A 148 -4.17 -4.79 4.53
CA ILE A 148 -5.20 -4.70 3.49
C ILE A 148 -6.24 -3.64 3.89
N GLU A 149 -6.44 -2.66 3.00
CA GLU A 149 -7.58 -1.75 3.06
C GLU A 149 -8.79 -2.42 2.41
N HIS A 150 -9.94 -2.39 3.11
CA HIS A 150 -11.17 -2.99 2.59
C HIS A 150 -12.41 -2.36 3.23
N SER A 151 -13.58 -2.71 2.72
CA SER A 151 -14.86 -2.33 3.37
C SER A 151 -15.04 -3.11 4.67
N GLY A 152 -15.64 -2.51 5.69
CA GLY A 152 -15.91 -3.15 6.98
C GLY A 152 -16.84 -4.38 6.92
N LYS A 153 -17.35 -4.73 5.74
CA LYS A 153 -18.17 -5.93 5.53
C LYS A 153 -17.36 -7.22 5.46
N LEU A 154 -16.12 -7.14 4.96
CA LEU A 154 -15.22 -8.29 4.86
C LEU A 154 -14.67 -8.64 6.24
N LYS A 155 -14.51 -9.95 6.50
CA LYS A 155 -14.06 -10.51 7.77
C LYS A 155 -12.93 -11.49 7.53
N PHE A 156 -11.80 -11.26 8.20
CA PHE A 156 -10.59 -12.06 8.06
C PHE A 156 -10.17 -12.78 9.34
N GLU A 157 -10.95 -12.70 10.42
CA GLU A 157 -10.61 -13.22 11.75
C GLU A 157 -10.34 -14.74 11.77
N LYS A 158 -10.81 -15.46 10.76
CA LYS A 158 -10.55 -16.91 10.61
C LYS A 158 -9.24 -17.22 9.88
N HIS A 159 -8.60 -16.22 9.28
CA HIS A 159 -7.34 -16.44 8.58
C HIS A 159 -6.19 -16.63 9.59
N PRO A 160 -5.33 -17.66 9.45
CA PRO A 160 -4.31 -17.99 10.44
C PRO A 160 -3.30 -16.85 10.69
N ASN A 161 -3.02 -16.09 9.67
CA ASN A 161 -2.08 -14.95 9.74
C ASN A 161 -2.73 -13.63 10.16
N TRP A 162 -4.07 -13.58 10.30
CA TRP A 162 -4.73 -12.36 10.76
C TRP A 162 -4.37 -12.03 12.21
N ARG A 163 -4.15 -10.75 12.50
CA ARG A 163 -3.83 -10.25 13.85
C ARG A 163 -4.91 -9.36 14.40
N ASN A 164 -5.28 -8.32 13.66
CA ASN A 164 -6.34 -7.39 14.07
C ASN A 164 -6.88 -6.61 12.88
N SER A 165 -7.97 -5.88 13.12
CA SER A 165 -8.55 -4.93 12.16
C SER A 165 -8.87 -3.60 12.86
N ARG A 166 -8.70 -2.50 12.16
CA ARG A 166 -8.98 -1.15 12.63
C ARG A 166 -9.90 -0.41 11.67
N ASN A 167 -11.01 0.09 12.18
CA ASN A 167 -12.01 0.82 11.38
C ASN A 167 -11.76 2.33 11.44
N TYR A 168 -11.75 2.96 10.28
CA TYR A 168 -11.62 4.41 10.13
C TYR A 168 -12.68 4.93 9.15
N GLY A 169 -13.84 5.28 9.69
CA GLY A 169 -14.99 5.68 8.88
C GLY A 169 -15.52 4.52 8.03
N SER A 170 -15.48 4.66 6.72
CA SER A 170 -15.88 3.60 5.76
C SER A 170 -14.77 2.60 5.44
N ASN A 171 -13.55 2.87 5.86
CA ASN A 171 -12.38 2.06 5.54
C ASN A 171 -11.96 1.22 6.74
N THR A 172 -11.54 -0.01 6.50
CA THR A 172 -10.99 -0.92 7.49
C THR A 172 -9.61 -1.33 7.04
N PHE A 173 -8.63 -1.26 7.93
CA PHE A 173 -7.31 -1.85 7.73
C PHE A 173 -7.24 -3.16 8.51
N SER A 174 -6.97 -4.26 7.82
CA SER A 174 -6.69 -5.56 8.43
C SER A 174 -5.20 -5.85 8.34
N PHE A 175 -4.63 -6.29 9.46
CA PHE A 175 -3.21 -6.55 9.63
C PHE A 175 -2.96 -8.05 9.70
N PHE A 176 -1.98 -8.52 8.94
CA PHE A 176 -1.57 -9.92 8.87
C PHE A 176 -0.06 -10.03 9.08
N GLU A 177 0.40 -11.08 9.75
CA GLU A 177 1.81 -11.36 10.03
C GLU A 177 2.10 -12.85 9.86
N ARG A 178 3.35 -13.18 9.56
CA ARG A 178 3.82 -14.58 9.52
C ARG A 178 3.92 -15.19 10.92
#